data_c5e9198593c62e2a0e9aa8a9a5868fc0
#
_entry.id   c5e9198593c62e2a0e9aa8a9a5868fc0
#
_cell.length_a   1.000
_cell.length_b   1.000
_cell.length_c   1.000
_cell.angle_alpha   90.00
_cell.angle_beta   90.00
_cell.angle_gamma   90.00
#
_symmetry.space_group_name_H-M   'P 1'
#
loop_
_entity.id
_entity.type
_entity.pdbx_description
1 polymer ?
#
loop_
_entity_poly.entity_id
_entity_poly.type
_entity_poly.pdbx_seq_one_letter_code
_entity_poly.pdbx_strand_id
1 'polypeptide(L)'
;MTGFSPWGMLSLVATQRQKLSTYAVTILTHERHRLFQRTEIADLMIATLFRYRDQSKFALHAFAVMPDHLHVLIAPAIDQSTARCVQFIKGGFSFAVRTLFPGEVWHSGYHEHRIRDAADMAAQKQYIANNPVRKNYPDYPHVHTRYVDLIDATPGAEAPILK
;
A
#
# COMPACT_ATOMS: atom_id res chain seq x y z
N MET A 1 3.56 -32.81 -34.12
CA MET A 1 3.08 -31.41 -34.19
C MET A 1 2.48 -31.01 -32.86
N THR A 2 3.25 -30.36 -32.10
CA THR A 2 2.83 -29.83 -30.82
C THR A 2 2.14 -28.51 -31.04
N GLY A 3 0.80 -28.52 -31.03
CA GLY A 3 0.01 -27.31 -31.10
C GLY A 3 0.25 -26.47 -29.87
N PHE A 4 1.11 -25.48 -29.99
CA PHE A 4 1.25 -24.46 -28.97
C PHE A 4 0.00 -23.58 -29.02
N SER A 5 -0.93 -23.79 -28.07
CA SER A 5 -2.11 -22.93 -27.96
C SER A 5 -1.73 -21.66 -27.22
N PRO A 6 -1.77 -20.49 -27.87
CA PRO A 6 -1.50 -19.21 -27.17
C PRO A 6 -2.49 -18.96 -26.02
N TRP A 7 -3.62 -19.65 -26.01
CA TRP A 7 -4.64 -19.54 -24.96
C TRP A 7 -4.22 -20.22 -23.66
N GLY A 8 -3.34 -21.23 -23.70
CA GLY A 8 -2.83 -21.89 -22.49
C GLY A 8 -1.93 -21.01 -21.66
N MET A 9 -1.13 -20.14 -22.30
CA MET A 9 -0.28 -19.17 -21.58
C MET A 9 -1.08 -18.06 -20.93
N LEU A 10 -2.16 -17.56 -21.56
CA LEU A 10 -3.05 -16.57 -21.00
C LEU A 10 -3.78 -17.11 -19.76
N SER A 11 -4.18 -18.37 -19.76
CA SER A 11 -4.80 -19.02 -18.61
C SER A 11 -3.84 -19.16 -17.44
N LEU A 12 -2.57 -19.53 -17.69
CA LEU A 12 -1.53 -19.64 -16.65
C LEU A 12 -1.21 -18.28 -16.03
N VAL A 13 -1.10 -17.22 -16.83
CA VAL A 13 -0.84 -15.87 -16.36
C VAL A 13 -2.02 -15.35 -15.51
N ALA A 14 -3.26 -15.61 -15.93
CA ALA A 14 -4.44 -15.25 -15.18
C ALA A 14 -4.52 -16.00 -13.83
N THR A 15 -4.18 -17.30 -13.83
CA THR A 15 -4.14 -18.12 -12.61
C THR A 15 -3.03 -17.65 -11.65
N GLN A 16 -1.88 -17.24 -12.18
CA GLN A 16 -0.80 -16.67 -11.36
C GLN A 16 -1.15 -15.31 -10.79
N ARG A 17 -1.87 -14.46 -11.52
CA ARG A 17 -2.37 -13.18 -11.00
C ARG A 17 -3.34 -13.35 -9.83
N GLN A 18 -4.13 -14.41 -9.82
CA GLN A 18 -5.03 -14.76 -8.72
C GLN A 18 -4.28 -15.20 -7.45
N LYS A 19 -2.99 -15.55 -7.56
CA LYS A 19 -2.14 -15.98 -6.45
C LYS A 19 -1.24 -14.88 -5.91
N LEU A 20 -1.40 -13.63 -6.33
CA LEU A 20 -0.62 -12.52 -5.79
C LEU A 20 -0.91 -12.38 -4.30
N SER A 21 0.14 -12.44 -3.51
CA SER A 21 0.04 -12.25 -2.06
C SER A 21 -0.12 -10.77 -1.72
N THR A 22 -0.96 -10.51 -0.73
CA THR A 22 -1.15 -9.17 -0.17
C THR A 22 -0.50 -9.11 1.20
N TYR A 23 0.08 -7.97 1.51
CA TYR A 23 0.80 -7.72 2.76
C TYR A 23 0.31 -6.43 3.41
N ALA A 24 0.09 -6.48 4.71
CA ALA A 24 -0.03 -5.29 5.54
C ALA A 24 1.37 -4.92 6.02
N VAL A 25 1.83 -3.72 5.67
CA VAL A 25 3.19 -3.25 5.94
C VAL A 25 3.13 -2.01 6.81
N THR A 26 4.01 -1.95 7.81
CA THR A 26 4.21 -0.78 8.65
C THR A 26 5.64 -0.30 8.54
N ILE A 27 5.81 0.98 8.24
CA ILE A 27 7.11 1.63 8.09
C ILE A 27 7.17 2.80 9.07
N LEU A 28 8.20 2.81 9.92
CA LEU A 28 8.39 3.85 10.94
C LEU A 28 9.33 4.94 10.43
N THR A 29 9.09 6.18 10.87
CA THR A 29 10.04 7.26 10.66
C THR A 29 11.27 7.10 11.56
N HIS A 30 12.38 7.70 11.15
CA HIS A 30 13.63 7.73 11.93
C HIS A 30 13.37 8.40 13.29
N GLU A 31 13.77 7.72 14.37
CA GLU A 31 13.56 8.17 15.75
C GLU A 31 12.10 8.59 16.06
N ARG A 32 11.13 8.04 15.31
CA ARG A 32 9.71 8.36 15.45
C ARG A 32 9.42 9.86 15.31
N HIS A 33 10.20 10.58 14.51
CA HIS A 33 9.91 11.97 14.17
C HIS A 33 8.51 12.09 13.57
N ARG A 34 7.75 13.06 14.05
CA ARG A 34 6.36 13.29 13.62
C ARG A 34 6.30 14.09 12.31
N LEU A 35 7.03 13.60 11.32
CA LEU A 35 7.24 14.22 10.02
C LEU A 35 5.93 14.49 9.28
N PHE A 36 5.01 13.54 9.34
CA PHE A 36 3.72 13.62 8.64
C PHE A 36 2.68 14.48 9.34
N GLN A 37 2.99 15.11 10.47
CA GLN A 37 2.13 16.18 11.03
C GLN A 37 2.03 17.38 10.09
N ARG A 38 3.05 17.64 9.29
CA ARG A 38 2.99 18.63 8.24
C ARG A 38 2.19 18.09 7.07
N THR A 39 1.03 18.69 6.80
CA THR A 39 0.10 18.26 5.75
C THR A 39 0.78 18.15 4.39
N GLU A 40 1.62 19.10 4.01
CA GLU A 40 2.36 19.07 2.74
C GLU A 40 3.27 17.86 2.61
N ILE A 41 3.86 17.41 3.71
CA ILE A 41 4.73 16.21 3.72
C ILE A 41 3.90 14.94 3.68
N ALA A 42 2.78 14.88 4.40
CA ALA A 42 1.84 13.76 4.32
C ALA A 42 1.27 13.62 2.89
N ASP A 43 0.94 14.73 2.24
CA ASP A 43 0.46 14.73 0.86
C ASP A 43 1.51 14.22 -0.12
N LEU A 44 2.79 14.53 0.09
CA LEU A 44 3.89 13.95 -0.70
C LEU A 44 4.00 12.45 -0.51
N MET A 45 3.78 11.96 0.70
CA MET A 45 3.78 10.52 0.97
C MET A 45 2.65 9.82 0.21
N ILE A 46 1.44 10.36 0.27
CA ILE A 46 0.29 9.83 -0.47
C ILE A 46 0.56 9.86 -1.97
N ALA A 47 1.08 10.97 -2.50
CA ALA A 47 1.45 11.08 -3.91
C ALA A 47 2.49 10.04 -4.32
N THR A 48 3.44 9.72 -3.45
CA THR A 48 4.46 8.68 -3.68
C THR A 48 3.81 7.30 -3.78
N LEU A 49 2.86 6.97 -2.90
CA LEU A 49 2.12 5.70 -2.95
C LEU A 49 1.38 5.54 -4.28
N PHE A 50 0.62 6.56 -4.69
CA PHE A 50 -0.12 6.52 -5.95
C PHE A 50 0.80 6.48 -7.16
N ARG A 51 1.93 7.16 -7.13
CA ARG A 51 2.92 7.13 -8.20
C ARG A 51 3.41 5.71 -8.49
N TYR A 52 3.79 4.96 -7.47
CA TYR A 52 4.27 3.59 -7.67
C TYR A 52 3.14 2.61 -7.95
N ARG A 53 1.97 2.83 -7.40
CA ARG A 53 0.75 2.11 -7.80
C ARG A 53 0.49 2.30 -9.30
N ASP A 54 0.55 3.52 -9.81
CA ASP A 54 0.31 3.87 -11.22
C ASP A 54 1.40 3.30 -12.14
N GLN A 55 2.61 3.11 -11.62
CA GLN A 55 3.69 2.41 -12.32
C GLN A 55 3.57 0.88 -12.23
N SER A 56 2.50 0.37 -11.68
CA SER A 56 2.23 -1.07 -11.52
C SER A 56 3.26 -1.83 -10.70
N LYS A 57 3.87 -1.18 -9.71
CA LYS A 57 4.79 -1.84 -8.78
C LYS A 57 4.05 -2.67 -7.74
N PHE A 58 2.86 -2.24 -7.38
CA PHE A 58 1.94 -2.94 -6.47
C PHE A 58 0.52 -2.43 -6.68
N ALA A 59 -0.46 -3.23 -6.27
CA ALA A 59 -1.83 -2.75 -6.04
C ALA A 59 -1.90 -2.15 -4.63
N LEU A 60 -2.61 -1.04 -4.47
CA LEU A 60 -2.76 -0.32 -3.21
C LEU A 60 -4.20 -0.43 -2.73
N HIS A 61 -4.43 -1.23 -1.68
CA HIS A 61 -5.76 -1.53 -1.16
C HIS A 61 -6.17 -0.66 0.03
N ALA A 62 -5.21 -0.21 0.81
CA ALA A 62 -5.46 0.64 1.99
C ALA A 62 -4.19 1.37 2.38
N PHE A 63 -4.33 2.51 3.03
CA PHE A 63 -3.21 3.19 3.67
C PHE A 63 -3.68 4.13 4.79
N ALA A 64 -2.77 4.40 5.71
CA ALA A 64 -2.88 5.50 6.66
C ALA A 64 -1.48 6.11 6.89
N VAL A 65 -1.35 7.39 6.61
CA VAL A 65 -0.12 8.15 6.84
C VAL A 65 -0.26 8.81 8.21
N MET A 66 0.19 8.11 9.25
CA MET A 66 0.17 8.60 10.62
C MET A 66 1.33 9.56 10.87
N PRO A 67 1.30 10.38 11.93
CA PRO A 67 2.35 11.39 12.13
C PRO A 67 3.79 10.87 12.09
N ASP A 68 4.06 9.67 12.59
CA ASP A 68 5.38 9.08 12.74
C ASP A 68 5.53 7.69 12.10
N HIS A 69 4.55 7.27 11.30
CA HIS A 69 4.61 5.97 10.61
C HIS A 69 3.61 5.90 9.46
N LEU A 70 3.80 4.90 8.62
CA LEU A 70 2.96 4.61 7.48
C LEU A 70 2.42 3.18 7.60
N HIS A 71 1.12 3.02 7.45
CA HIS A 71 0.49 1.72 7.20
C HIS A 71 0.07 1.62 5.73
N VAL A 72 0.38 0.51 5.08
CA VAL A 72 -0.10 0.22 3.72
C VAL A 72 -0.55 -1.23 3.63
N LEU A 73 -1.57 -1.46 2.83
CA LEU A 73 -2.04 -2.78 2.42
C LEU A 73 -1.79 -2.90 0.92
N ILE A 74 -0.78 -3.67 0.54
CA ILE A 74 -0.29 -3.74 -0.84
C ILE A 74 -0.22 -5.18 -1.33
N ALA A 75 -0.47 -5.36 -2.63
CA ALA A 75 -0.18 -6.59 -3.35
C ALA A 75 0.95 -6.29 -4.35
N PRO A 76 2.19 -6.74 -4.06
CA PRO A 76 3.29 -6.56 -5.00
C PRO A 76 2.98 -7.16 -6.37
N ALA A 77 3.43 -6.50 -7.43
CA ALA A 77 3.37 -7.05 -8.77
C ALA A 77 4.12 -8.37 -8.85
N ILE A 78 3.78 -9.21 -9.84
CA ILE A 78 4.31 -10.57 -9.95
C ILE A 78 5.85 -10.62 -10.00
N ASP A 79 6.48 -9.59 -10.55
CA ASP A 79 7.94 -9.45 -10.66
C ASP A 79 8.57 -8.68 -9.51
N GLN A 80 7.79 -8.32 -8.46
CA GLN A 80 8.25 -7.53 -7.33
C GLN A 80 8.13 -8.33 -6.03
N SER A 81 9.08 -8.10 -5.12
CA SER A 81 8.97 -8.54 -3.72
C SER A 81 8.38 -7.42 -2.85
N THR A 82 7.89 -7.78 -1.66
CA THR A 82 7.47 -6.79 -0.65
C THR A 82 8.63 -5.87 -0.29
N ALA A 83 9.82 -6.44 -0.09
CA ALA A 83 11.03 -5.66 0.20
C ALA A 83 11.34 -4.63 -0.90
N ARG A 84 11.17 -5.01 -2.16
CA ARG A 84 11.39 -4.10 -3.28
C ARG A 84 10.34 -2.97 -3.31
N CYS A 85 9.08 -3.29 -3.03
CA CYS A 85 8.02 -2.29 -2.92
C CYS A 85 8.31 -1.29 -1.80
N VAL A 86 8.75 -1.76 -0.64
CA VAL A 86 9.16 -0.90 0.48
C VAL A 86 10.32 0.00 0.08
N GLN A 87 11.31 -0.51 -0.67
CA GLN A 87 12.42 0.30 -1.20
C GLN A 87 11.91 1.42 -2.12
N PHE A 88 10.96 1.14 -3.01
CA PHE A 88 10.35 2.18 -3.85
C PHE A 88 9.68 3.26 -3.02
N ILE A 89 8.88 2.86 -2.04
CA ILE A 89 8.16 3.78 -1.16
C ILE A 89 9.14 4.65 -0.37
N LYS A 90 10.09 4.03 0.31
CA LYS A 90 11.09 4.74 1.13
C LYS A 90 11.97 5.67 0.29
N GLY A 91 12.54 5.14 -0.78
CA GLY A 91 13.47 5.89 -1.62
C GLY A 91 12.78 7.01 -2.39
N GLY A 92 11.61 6.73 -2.97
CA GLY A 92 10.83 7.72 -3.70
C GLY A 92 10.38 8.87 -2.81
N PHE A 93 9.91 8.57 -1.61
CA PHE A 93 9.52 9.60 -0.66
C PHE A 93 10.72 10.41 -0.15
N SER A 94 11.81 9.76 0.23
CA SER A 94 13.03 10.46 0.68
C SER A 94 13.55 11.43 -0.37
N PHE A 95 13.49 11.05 -1.64
CA PHE A 95 13.85 11.94 -2.74
C PHE A 95 12.85 13.12 -2.86
N ALA A 96 11.56 12.84 -2.81
CA ALA A 96 10.52 13.87 -2.96
C ALA A 96 10.56 14.92 -1.84
N VAL A 97 10.89 14.50 -0.62
CA VAL A 97 10.85 15.37 0.58
C VAL A 97 12.17 16.07 0.87
N ARG A 98 13.23 15.77 0.14
CA ARG A 98 14.62 16.19 0.45
C ARG A 98 14.82 17.70 0.64
N THR A 99 14.04 18.51 -0.03
CA THR A 99 14.11 19.99 0.10
C THR A 99 13.34 20.51 1.30
N LEU A 100 12.29 19.81 1.73
CA LEU A 100 11.47 20.16 2.88
C LEU A 100 12.00 19.60 4.19
N PHE A 101 12.68 18.45 4.10
CA PHE A 101 13.28 17.75 5.22
C PHE A 101 14.58 17.08 4.77
N PRO A 102 15.74 17.71 5.01
CA PRO A 102 17.03 17.20 4.56
C PRO A 102 17.63 16.10 5.46
N GLY A 103 16.98 15.78 6.58
CA GLY A 103 17.43 14.79 7.54
C GLY A 103 17.11 13.35 7.12
N GLU A 104 17.46 12.41 7.99
CA GLU A 104 17.14 10.99 7.82
C GLU A 104 15.65 10.78 8.04
N VAL A 105 14.98 10.14 7.06
CA VAL A 105 13.52 10.01 7.03
C VAL A 105 13.04 8.75 7.73
N TRP A 106 13.68 7.60 7.47
CA TRP A 106 13.15 6.30 7.82
C TRP A 106 13.96 5.57 8.88
N HIS A 107 13.25 4.90 9.78
CA HIS A 107 13.81 3.85 10.59
C HIS A 107 14.21 2.68 9.69
N SER A 108 15.28 1.96 10.02
CA SER A 108 15.72 0.78 9.27
C SER A 108 14.71 -0.36 9.37
N GLY A 109 14.51 -1.08 8.27
CA GLY A 109 13.57 -2.19 8.22
C GLY A 109 12.11 -1.78 8.12
N TYR A 110 11.23 -2.74 8.30
CA TYR A 110 9.78 -2.57 8.28
C TYR A 110 9.13 -3.83 8.89
N HIS A 111 7.83 -3.73 9.22
CA HIS A 111 7.03 -4.86 9.67
C HIS A 111 6.07 -5.27 8.57
N GLU A 112 5.93 -6.59 8.35
CA GLU A 112 4.96 -7.11 7.39
C GLU A 112 4.11 -8.22 8.01
N HIS A 113 2.85 -8.24 7.58
CA HIS A 113 1.89 -9.31 7.86
C HIS A 113 1.32 -9.78 6.53
N ARG A 114 1.56 -11.05 6.19
CA ARG A 114 0.99 -11.64 4.98
C ARG A 114 -0.49 -11.95 5.22
N ILE A 115 -1.33 -11.47 4.30
CA ILE A 115 -2.77 -11.73 4.36
C ILE A 115 -3.03 -13.20 4.03
N ARG A 116 -3.78 -13.88 4.90
CA ARG A 116 -4.04 -15.31 4.84
C ARG A 116 -5.32 -15.67 4.09
N ASP A 117 -6.37 -14.86 4.23
CA ASP A 117 -7.70 -15.10 3.68
C ASP A 117 -8.51 -13.80 3.57
N ALA A 118 -9.75 -13.90 3.09
CA ALA A 118 -10.65 -12.76 2.93
C ALA A 118 -10.99 -12.08 4.26
N ALA A 119 -11.14 -12.85 5.34
CA ALA A 119 -11.44 -12.31 6.66
C ALA A 119 -10.25 -11.52 7.21
N ASP A 120 -9.03 -12.00 7.03
CA ASP A 120 -7.80 -11.30 7.38
C ASP A 120 -7.65 -10.01 6.57
N MET A 121 -7.93 -10.06 5.26
CA MET A 121 -7.94 -8.88 4.39
C MET A 121 -8.88 -7.80 4.92
N ALA A 122 -10.12 -8.15 5.22
CA ALA A 122 -11.13 -7.23 5.74
C ALA A 122 -10.70 -6.65 7.10
N ALA A 123 -10.17 -7.49 7.99
CA ALA A 123 -9.70 -7.08 9.31
C ALA A 123 -8.54 -6.09 9.22
N GLN A 124 -7.56 -6.35 8.36
CA GLN A 124 -6.40 -5.46 8.18
C GLN A 124 -6.80 -4.14 7.53
N LYS A 125 -7.67 -4.18 6.53
CA LYS A 125 -8.19 -2.96 5.89
C LYS A 125 -8.92 -2.08 6.90
N GLN A 126 -9.79 -2.67 7.73
CA GLN A 126 -10.51 -1.94 8.75
C GLN A 126 -9.58 -1.42 9.85
N TYR A 127 -8.60 -2.22 10.26
CA TYR A 127 -7.56 -1.79 11.22
C TYR A 127 -6.85 -0.53 10.74
N ILE A 128 -6.43 -0.50 9.48
CA ILE A 128 -5.75 0.65 8.88
C ILE A 128 -6.71 1.86 8.82
N ALA A 129 -7.95 1.66 8.37
CA ALA A 129 -8.95 2.73 8.30
C ALA A 129 -9.24 3.36 9.66
N ASN A 130 -9.28 2.55 10.72
CA ASN A 130 -9.61 2.98 12.08
C ASN A 130 -8.39 3.43 12.89
N ASN A 131 -7.18 3.27 12.36
CA ASN A 131 -5.95 3.62 13.07
C ASN A 131 -5.97 5.08 13.56
N PRO A 132 -6.35 6.08 12.72
CA PRO A 132 -6.45 7.46 13.18
C PRO A 132 -7.43 7.66 14.33
N VAL A 133 -8.61 7.05 14.25
CA VAL A 133 -9.65 7.19 15.29
C VAL A 133 -9.15 6.63 16.64
N ARG A 134 -8.51 5.46 16.64
CA ARG A 134 -7.95 4.84 17.85
C ARG A 134 -6.83 5.66 18.48
N LYS A 135 -6.18 6.52 17.69
CA LYS A 135 -5.11 7.43 18.12
C LYS A 135 -5.63 8.84 18.43
N ASN A 136 -6.95 9.01 18.54
CA ASN A 136 -7.62 10.29 18.82
C ASN A 136 -7.53 11.33 17.70
N TYR A 137 -7.56 10.88 16.44
CA TYR A 137 -7.64 11.75 15.26
C TYR A 137 -8.94 11.45 14.48
N PRO A 138 -10.14 11.90 14.96
CA PRO A 138 -11.42 11.46 14.41
C PRO A 138 -11.66 11.86 12.95
N ASP A 139 -11.19 13.00 12.50
CA ASP A 139 -11.38 13.49 11.12
C ASP A 139 -10.05 13.52 10.34
N TYR A 140 -9.22 12.50 10.54
CA TYR A 140 -7.88 12.47 9.97
C TYR A 140 -7.93 12.33 8.44
N PRO A 141 -7.29 13.27 7.68
CA PRO A 141 -7.44 13.30 6.23
C PRO A 141 -6.51 12.35 5.48
N HIS A 142 -5.42 11.86 6.10
CA HIS A 142 -4.35 11.12 5.43
C HIS A 142 -4.57 9.61 5.52
N VAL A 143 -5.76 9.16 5.17
CA VAL A 143 -6.20 7.77 5.21
C VAL A 143 -6.98 7.44 3.93
N HIS A 144 -6.88 6.18 3.47
CA HIS A 144 -7.45 5.76 2.19
C HIS A 144 -8.96 5.99 2.05
N THR A 145 -9.71 6.09 3.14
CA THR A 145 -11.14 6.38 3.11
C THR A 145 -11.49 7.73 2.47
N ARG A 146 -10.53 8.64 2.39
CA ARG A 146 -10.65 9.91 1.67
C ARG A 146 -10.30 9.78 0.17
N TYR A 147 -9.88 8.61 -0.28
CA TYR A 147 -9.36 8.33 -1.62
C TYR A 147 -9.99 7.07 -2.21
N VAL A 148 -11.22 6.75 -1.84
CA VAL A 148 -11.89 5.47 -2.17
C VAL A 148 -11.93 5.17 -3.67
N ASP A 149 -12.03 6.20 -4.51
CA ASP A 149 -12.10 6.04 -5.96
C ASP A 149 -10.72 5.79 -6.60
N LEU A 150 -9.64 5.94 -5.85
CA LEU A 150 -8.27 5.82 -6.35
C LEU A 150 -7.54 4.57 -5.84
N ILE A 151 -8.06 3.92 -4.81
CA ILE A 151 -7.48 2.66 -4.31
C ILE A 151 -7.99 1.46 -5.10
N ASP A 152 -7.19 0.41 -5.11
CA ASP A 152 -7.53 -0.82 -5.80
C ASP A 152 -8.50 -1.68 -4.98
N ALA A 153 -9.47 -2.32 -5.65
CA ALA A 153 -10.40 -3.22 -5.00
C ALA A 153 -9.66 -4.42 -4.39
N THR A 154 -10.10 -4.84 -3.21
CA THR A 154 -9.55 -6.04 -2.57
C THR A 154 -10.01 -7.30 -3.29
N PRO A 155 -9.12 -8.31 -3.47
CA PRO A 155 -9.52 -9.58 -4.05
C PRO A 155 -10.65 -10.22 -3.22
N GLY A 156 -11.68 -10.73 -3.88
CA GLY A 156 -12.82 -11.34 -3.23
C GLY A 156 -13.93 -10.38 -2.82
N ALA A 157 -13.77 -9.07 -2.98
CA ALA A 157 -14.87 -8.14 -2.96
C ALA A 157 -15.70 -8.39 -4.23
N GLU A 158 -16.79 -9.13 -4.12
CA GLU A 158 -17.72 -9.26 -5.23
C GLU A 158 -18.21 -7.85 -5.59
N ALA A 159 -18.11 -7.52 -6.87
CA ALA A 159 -18.77 -6.34 -7.39
C ALA A 159 -20.26 -6.43 -6.98
N PRO A 160 -20.85 -5.36 -6.44
CA PRO A 160 -22.26 -5.40 -6.11
C PRO A 160 -23.03 -5.83 -7.34
N ILE A 161 -23.78 -6.92 -7.23
CA ILE A 161 -24.68 -7.36 -8.27
C ILE A 161 -25.70 -6.24 -8.41
N LEU A 162 -25.52 -5.44 -9.43
CA LEU A 162 -26.56 -4.46 -9.82
C LEU A 162 -27.77 -5.26 -10.22
N LYS A 163 -28.74 -5.34 -9.34
CA LYS A 163 -30.06 -5.86 -9.67
C LYS A 163 -30.86 -4.80 -10.44
#